data_ee5a41e767613f4e2f9b876ab0cfb72c
#
_entry.id   ee5a41e767613f4e2f9b876ab0cfb72c
#
_cell.length_a   1.000
_cell.length_b   1.000
_cell.length_c   1.000
_cell.angle_alpha   90.00
_cell.angle_beta   90.00
_cell.angle_gamma   90.00
#
_symmetry.space_group_name_H-M   'P 1'
#
loop_
_entity.id
_entity.type
_entity.pdbx_description
1 polymer ?
#
loop_
_entity_poly.entity_id
_entity_poly.type
_entity_poly.pdbx_seq_one_letter_code
_entity_poly.pdbx_strand_id
1 'polypeptide(L)'
;MGALVVSHWFLDVPMHRPDLPLTGGSAKVGWGLWNYVPATYLLEFGIFAIGIAVYLRATRALDRVGSWGLWTYVVVLAVLFVASNSAPPPNERVLAWSALGIWLFVPWAYWVDLHRMPVTVLDAIRQTRP
;
A
#
# COMPACT_ATOMS: atom_id res chain seq x y z
N MET A 1 -9.50 14.19 0.80
CA MET A 1 -9.76 13.38 -0.42
C MET A 1 -8.97 13.89 -1.63
N GLY A 2 -9.04 15.16 -2.03
CA GLY A 2 -8.32 15.67 -3.21
C GLY A 2 -6.80 15.44 -3.21
N ALA A 3 -6.13 15.60 -2.07
CA ALA A 3 -4.69 15.34 -1.96
C ALA A 3 -4.30 13.88 -2.26
N LEU A 4 -5.14 12.90 -1.89
CA LEU A 4 -4.90 11.49 -2.17
C LEU A 4 -5.04 11.18 -3.67
N VAL A 5 -6.01 11.79 -4.35
CA VAL A 5 -6.18 11.63 -5.80
C VAL A 5 -4.98 12.22 -6.55
N VAL A 6 -4.54 13.42 -6.14
CA VAL A 6 -3.37 14.05 -6.74
C VAL A 6 -2.08 13.28 -6.49
N SER A 7 -1.88 12.74 -5.27
CA SER A 7 -0.70 11.93 -4.97
C SER A 7 -0.68 10.63 -5.78
N HIS A 8 -1.83 9.99 -6.02
CA HIS A 8 -1.92 8.81 -6.87
C HIS A 8 -1.44 9.12 -8.30
N TRP A 9 -1.91 10.22 -8.88
CA TRP A 9 -1.47 10.65 -10.21
C TRP A 9 0.06 10.85 -10.29
N PHE A 10 0.67 11.48 -9.26
CA PHE A 10 2.13 11.63 -9.21
C PHE A 10 2.89 10.30 -9.11
N LEU A 11 2.32 9.30 -8.48
CA LEU A 11 2.89 7.95 -8.42
C LEU A 11 2.73 7.20 -9.76
N ASP A 12 1.67 7.50 -10.52
CA ASP A 12 1.41 6.90 -11.82
C ASP A 12 2.38 7.39 -12.91
N VAL A 13 2.83 8.66 -12.85
CA VAL A 13 3.73 9.24 -13.86
C VAL A 13 5.00 8.44 -14.09
N PRO A 14 5.74 7.98 -13.05
CA PRO A 14 6.91 7.11 -13.26
C PRO A 14 6.55 5.75 -13.87
N MET A 15 5.39 5.21 -13.51
CA MET A 15 5.01 3.83 -13.82
C MET A 15 4.48 3.69 -15.24
N HIS A 16 3.54 4.58 -15.63
CA HIS A 16 2.86 4.51 -16.91
C HIS A 16 3.75 4.87 -18.10
N ARG A 17 3.41 4.30 -19.24
CA ARG A 17 3.87 4.79 -20.54
C ARG A 17 3.38 6.22 -20.74
N PRO A 18 3.85 6.98 -21.77
CA PRO A 18 3.39 8.33 -22.03
C PRO A 18 1.94 8.35 -22.57
N ASP A 19 1.02 7.78 -21.79
CA ASP A 19 -0.41 7.66 -22.05
C ASP A 19 -1.29 8.34 -20.97
N LEU A 20 -0.70 8.83 -19.86
CA LEU A 20 -1.40 9.58 -18.82
C LEU A 20 -1.72 11.00 -19.29
N PRO A 21 -2.98 11.41 -19.33
CA PRO A 21 -3.34 12.79 -19.70
C PRO A 21 -2.92 13.77 -18.61
N LEU A 22 -2.24 14.84 -18.99
CA LEU A 22 -1.94 15.96 -18.09
C LEU A 22 -3.20 16.80 -17.75
N THR A 23 -3.99 17.01 -18.79
CA THR A 23 -5.26 17.76 -18.74
C THR A 23 -6.19 17.14 -19.78
N GLY A 24 -7.40 17.62 -19.95
CA GLY A 24 -8.32 17.14 -20.99
C GLY A 24 -7.85 17.29 -22.44
N GLY A 25 -6.58 17.64 -22.66
CA GLY A 25 -5.96 17.80 -23.97
C GLY A 25 -5.15 16.59 -24.44
N SER A 26 -4.42 16.77 -25.55
CA SER A 26 -3.61 15.72 -26.20
C SER A 26 -2.25 15.48 -25.53
N ALA A 27 -1.82 16.34 -24.60
CA ALA A 27 -0.54 16.20 -23.91
C ALA A 27 -0.60 15.03 -22.90
N LYS A 28 0.25 14.04 -23.13
CA LYS A 28 0.36 12.84 -22.30
C LYS A 28 1.76 12.73 -21.72
N VAL A 29 1.84 12.18 -20.50
CA VAL A 29 3.09 11.97 -19.77
C VAL A 29 3.19 10.54 -19.28
N GLY A 30 4.40 10.13 -18.91
CA GLY A 30 4.73 8.82 -18.32
C GLY A 30 6.16 8.45 -18.67
N TRP A 31 6.84 7.78 -17.73
CA TRP A 31 8.24 7.38 -17.91
C TRP A 31 8.38 5.91 -18.30
N GLY A 32 7.30 5.14 -18.27
CA GLY A 32 7.25 3.76 -18.76
C GLY A 32 8.03 2.77 -17.90
N LEU A 33 8.14 3.01 -16.59
CA LEU A 33 8.90 2.16 -15.69
C LEU A 33 8.39 0.71 -15.68
N TRP A 34 7.11 0.49 -15.96
CA TRP A 34 6.53 -0.85 -16.12
C TRP A 34 7.23 -1.73 -17.16
N ASN A 35 7.95 -1.12 -18.10
CA ASN A 35 8.74 -1.88 -19.07
C ASN A 35 10.04 -2.45 -18.47
N TYR A 36 10.40 -2.00 -17.26
CA TYR A 36 11.64 -2.38 -16.55
C TYR A 36 11.30 -3.06 -15.24
N VAL A 37 10.94 -4.35 -15.30
CA VAL A 37 10.44 -5.13 -14.15
C VAL A 37 11.28 -4.99 -12.88
N PRO A 38 12.64 -5.09 -12.91
CA PRO A 38 13.43 -4.92 -11.69
C PRO A 38 13.30 -3.53 -11.07
N ALA A 39 13.24 -2.48 -11.88
CA ALA A 39 13.11 -1.11 -11.39
C ALA A 39 11.71 -0.86 -10.84
N THR A 40 10.68 -1.44 -11.45
CA THR A 40 9.30 -1.45 -10.93
C THR A 40 9.25 -2.06 -9.55
N TYR A 41 9.77 -3.28 -9.37
CA TYR A 41 9.81 -3.92 -8.05
C TYR A 41 10.59 -3.12 -7.02
N LEU A 42 11.73 -2.54 -7.39
CA LEU A 42 12.53 -1.73 -6.48
C LEU A 42 11.74 -0.50 -5.98
N LEU A 43 11.05 0.20 -6.89
CA LEU A 43 10.24 1.36 -6.54
C LEU A 43 9.04 0.97 -5.66
N GLU A 44 8.27 -0.02 -6.07
CA GLU A 44 7.06 -0.47 -5.37
C GLU A 44 7.39 -0.99 -3.96
N PHE A 45 8.37 -1.88 -3.83
CA PHE A 45 8.81 -2.35 -2.51
C PHE A 45 9.46 -1.26 -1.68
N GLY A 46 10.14 -0.30 -2.32
CA GLY A 46 10.70 0.87 -1.63
C GLY A 46 9.61 1.74 -0.99
N ILE A 47 8.58 2.09 -1.76
CA ILE A 47 7.42 2.86 -1.28
C ILE A 47 6.69 2.07 -0.18
N PHE A 48 6.47 0.77 -0.39
CA PHE A 48 5.82 -0.11 0.57
C PHE A 48 6.60 -0.17 1.90
N ALA A 49 7.92 -0.35 1.83
CA ALA A 49 8.78 -0.37 3.01
C ALA A 49 8.78 0.96 3.77
N ILE A 50 8.77 2.09 3.05
CA ILE A 50 8.64 3.42 3.66
C ILE A 50 7.30 3.54 4.39
N GLY A 51 6.19 3.12 3.77
CA GLY A 51 4.87 3.11 4.40
C GLY A 51 4.85 2.28 5.68
N ILE A 52 5.42 1.07 5.66
CA ILE A 52 5.56 0.21 6.86
C ILE A 52 6.40 0.91 7.92
N ALA A 53 7.54 1.51 7.56
CA ALA A 53 8.42 2.19 8.50
C ALA A 53 7.71 3.38 9.18
N VAL A 54 6.97 4.18 8.41
CA VAL A 54 6.16 5.29 8.95
C VAL A 54 5.10 4.76 9.91
N TYR A 55 4.37 3.72 9.54
CA TYR A 55 3.33 3.12 10.39
C TYR A 55 3.92 2.54 11.69
N LEU A 56 5.05 1.83 11.61
CA LEU A 56 5.75 1.28 12.77
C LEU A 56 6.30 2.37 13.72
N ARG A 57 6.71 3.52 13.18
CA ARG A 57 7.13 4.66 13.98
C ARG A 57 5.95 5.35 14.68
N ALA A 58 4.82 5.43 14.00
CA ALA A 58 3.62 6.10 14.51
C ALA A 58 2.82 5.26 15.52
N THR A 59 2.97 3.92 15.51
CA THR A 59 2.17 3.01 16.33
C THR A 59 3.02 1.99 17.08
N ARG A 60 2.46 1.43 18.17
CA ARG A 60 3.03 0.31 18.92
C ARG A 60 2.00 -0.81 19.05
N ALA A 61 2.43 -2.05 18.91
CA ALA A 61 1.59 -3.21 19.16
C ALA A 61 1.24 -3.28 20.66
N LEU A 62 -0.04 -3.51 20.96
CA LEU A 62 -0.55 -3.71 22.30
C LEU A 62 -0.38 -5.16 22.75
N ASP A 63 -0.40 -6.09 21.80
CA ASP A 63 -0.34 -7.52 22.03
C ASP A 63 0.30 -8.26 20.83
N ARG A 64 0.28 -9.60 20.91
CA ARG A 64 0.79 -10.47 19.84
C ARG A 64 0.03 -10.31 18.53
N VAL A 65 -1.27 -10.03 18.58
CA VAL A 65 -2.10 -9.82 17.38
C VAL A 65 -1.64 -8.57 16.65
N GLY A 66 -1.44 -7.45 17.36
CA GLY A 66 -0.95 -6.20 16.77
C GLY A 66 0.45 -6.31 16.15
N SER A 67 1.26 -7.28 16.61
CA SER A 67 2.59 -7.55 16.05
C SER A 67 2.53 -8.55 14.89
N TRP A 68 2.10 -9.78 15.17
CA TRP A 68 2.08 -10.86 14.17
C TRP A 68 1.04 -10.64 13.08
N GLY A 69 -0.13 -10.08 13.45
CA GLY A 69 -1.18 -9.73 12.48
C GLY A 69 -0.68 -8.72 11.43
N LEU A 70 0.08 -7.70 11.87
CA LEU A 70 0.68 -6.75 10.94
C LEU A 70 1.66 -7.45 9.98
N TRP A 71 2.60 -8.24 10.50
CA TRP A 71 3.60 -8.88 9.64
C TRP A 71 3.00 -9.91 8.70
N THR A 72 1.98 -10.66 9.15
CA THR A 72 1.23 -11.56 8.28
C THR A 72 0.53 -10.79 7.16
N TYR A 73 -0.10 -9.66 7.49
CA TYR A 73 -0.73 -8.78 6.51
C TYR A 73 0.28 -8.27 5.46
N VAL A 74 1.43 -7.76 5.92
CA VAL A 74 2.51 -7.28 5.05
C VAL A 74 3.03 -8.38 4.12
N VAL A 75 3.29 -9.57 4.66
CA VAL A 75 3.79 -10.71 3.87
C VAL A 75 2.76 -11.15 2.82
N VAL A 76 1.49 -11.23 3.19
CA VAL A 76 0.42 -11.60 2.26
C VAL A 76 0.30 -10.58 1.13
N LEU A 77 0.34 -9.28 1.43
CA LEU A 77 0.32 -8.24 0.39
C LEU A 77 1.54 -8.35 -0.55
N ALA A 78 2.73 -8.56 0.00
CA ALA A 78 3.95 -8.70 -0.80
C ALA A 78 3.89 -9.95 -1.70
N VAL A 79 3.41 -11.08 -1.18
CA VAL A 79 3.24 -12.32 -1.96
C VAL A 79 2.21 -12.13 -3.07
N LEU A 80 1.07 -11.52 -2.78
CA LEU A 80 0.03 -11.23 -3.78
C LEU A 80 0.54 -10.28 -4.86
N PHE A 81 1.30 -9.27 -4.49
CA PHE A 81 1.92 -8.35 -5.45
C PHE A 81 2.86 -9.10 -6.41
N VAL A 82 3.78 -9.91 -5.89
CA VAL A 82 4.69 -10.70 -6.72
C VAL A 82 3.94 -11.70 -7.59
N ALA A 83 2.96 -12.42 -7.02
CA ALA A 83 2.17 -13.41 -7.74
C ALA A 83 1.37 -12.78 -8.90
N SER A 84 0.75 -11.62 -8.67
CA SER A 84 -0.04 -10.92 -9.69
C SER A 84 0.83 -10.40 -10.85
N ASN A 85 2.08 -10.00 -10.57
CA ASN A 85 3.01 -9.53 -11.60
C ASN A 85 3.77 -10.66 -12.31
N SER A 86 3.77 -11.87 -11.76
CA SER A 86 4.45 -13.04 -12.34
C SER A 86 3.52 -13.90 -13.18
N ALA A 87 2.21 -13.69 -13.10
CA ALA A 87 1.19 -14.44 -13.82
C ALA A 87 0.80 -13.74 -15.13
N PRO A 88 0.35 -14.48 -16.16
CA PRO A 88 -0.27 -13.86 -17.32
C PRO A 88 -1.53 -13.07 -16.92
N PRO A 89 -1.94 -12.06 -17.71
CA PRO A 89 -3.13 -11.29 -17.41
C PRO A 89 -4.35 -12.18 -17.15
N PRO A 90 -5.04 -12.01 -16.02
CA PRO A 90 -6.20 -12.83 -15.68
C PRO A 90 -7.37 -12.53 -16.62
N ASN A 91 -8.24 -13.52 -16.82
CA ASN A 91 -9.49 -13.28 -17.53
C ASN A 91 -10.43 -12.38 -16.69
N GLU A 92 -11.44 -11.81 -17.34
CA GLU A 92 -12.38 -10.86 -16.73
C GLU A 92 -13.05 -11.39 -15.45
N ARG A 93 -13.39 -12.69 -15.42
CA ARG A 93 -14.02 -13.31 -14.26
C ARG A 93 -13.06 -13.38 -13.06
N VAL A 94 -11.82 -13.79 -13.28
CA VAL A 94 -10.79 -13.83 -12.24
C VAL A 94 -10.50 -12.42 -11.75
N LEU A 95 -10.41 -11.44 -12.65
CA LEU A 95 -10.21 -10.04 -12.28
C LEU A 95 -11.34 -9.51 -11.40
N ALA A 96 -12.61 -9.80 -11.76
CA ALA A 96 -13.78 -9.38 -10.98
C ALA A 96 -13.76 -9.99 -9.56
N TRP A 97 -13.50 -11.30 -9.43
CA TRP A 97 -13.41 -11.94 -8.12
C TRP A 97 -12.22 -11.44 -7.29
N SER A 98 -11.07 -11.17 -7.93
CA SER A 98 -9.91 -10.60 -7.26
C SER A 98 -10.21 -9.20 -6.73
N ALA A 99 -10.89 -8.36 -7.52
CA ALA A 99 -11.30 -7.02 -7.10
C ALA A 99 -12.26 -7.07 -5.89
N LEU A 100 -13.20 -8.02 -5.86
CA LEU A 100 -14.05 -8.23 -4.68
C LEU A 100 -13.23 -8.74 -3.48
N GLY A 101 -12.28 -9.64 -3.71
CA GLY A 101 -11.40 -10.18 -2.66
C GLY A 101 -10.54 -9.12 -1.98
N ILE A 102 -10.14 -8.07 -2.68
CA ILE A 102 -9.37 -6.96 -2.11
C ILE A 102 -10.10 -6.28 -0.94
N TRP A 103 -11.44 -6.22 -0.98
CA TRP A 103 -12.22 -5.64 0.12
C TRP A 103 -12.04 -6.36 1.45
N LEU A 104 -11.62 -7.63 1.47
CA LEU A 104 -11.34 -8.37 2.70
C LEU A 104 -10.12 -7.83 3.44
N PHE A 105 -9.22 -7.13 2.76
CA PHE A 105 -8.05 -6.50 3.38
C PHE A 105 -8.42 -5.31 4.26
N VAL A 106 -9.54 -4.63 3.98
CA VAL A 106 -9.99 -3.48 4.78
C VAL A 106 -10.35 -3.90 6.22
N PRO A 107 -11.27 -4.86 6.47
CA PRO A 107 -11.56 -5.32 7.82
C PRO A 107 -10.35 -5.99 8.49
N TRP A 108 -9.49 -6.66 7.72
CA TRP A 108 -8.26 -7.23 8.29
C TRP A 108 -7.29 -6.14 8.76
N ALA A 109 -7.03 -5.13 7.95
CA ALA A 109 -6.19 -3.99 8.35
C ALA A 109 -6.76 -3.29 9.59
N TYR A 110 -8.07 -3.04 9.60
CA TYR A 110 -8.78 -2.46 10.74
C TYR A 110 -8.64 -3.31 12.01
N TRP A 111 -8.82 -4.63 11.89
CA TRP A 111 -8.64 -5.55 13.01
C TRP A 111 -7.21 -5.51 13.57
N VAL A 112 -6.19 -5.48 12.73
CA VAL A 112 -4.79 -5.32 13.16
C VAL A 112 -4.59 -3.97 13.87
N ASP A 113 -5.18 -2.90 13.33
CA ASP A 113 -5.05 -1.54 13.88
C ASP A 113 -5.69 -1.41 15.27
N LEU A 114 -6.79 -2.11 15.54
CA LEU A 114 -7.39 -2.19 16.88
C LEU A 114 -6.46 -2.78 17.96
N HIS A 115 -5.47 -3.58 17.56
CA HIS A 115 -4.45 -4.17 18.43
C HIS A 115 -3.15 -3.35 18.46
N ARG A 116 -3.21 -2.08 18.01
CA ARG A 116 -2.09 -1.13 18.00
C ARG A 116 -2.54 0.21 18.59
N MET A 117 -1.61 0.97 19.10
CA MET A 117 -1.89 2.29 19.68
C MET A 117 -0.92 3.33 19.15
N PRO A 118 -1.39 4.55 18.81
CA PRO A 118 -0.52 5.66 18.44
C PRO A 118 0.51 5.96 19.55
N VAL A 119 1.74 6.19 19.16
CA VAL A 119 2.84 6.51 20.10
C VAL A 119 2.52 7.75 20.92
N THR A 120 1.92 8.76 20.31
CA THR A 120 1.50 10.00 20.98
C THR A 120 0.54 9.77 22.15
N VAL A 121 -0.38 8.80 22.01
CA VAL A 121 -1.32 8.43 23.08
C VAL A 121 -0.60 7.71 24.22
N LEU A 122 0.32 6.80 23.88
CA LEU A 122 1.14 6.10 24.88
C LEU A 122 2.00 7.06 25.71
N ASP A 123 2.61 8.05 25.07
CA ASP A 123 3.45 9.04 25.72
C ASP A 123 2.61 9.96 26.64
N ALA A 124 1.41 10.36 26.20
CA ALA A 124 0.47 11.11 27.04
C ALA A 124 0.06 10.32 28.29
N ILE A 125 -0.27 9.03 28.17
CA ILE A 125 -0.62 8.16 29.30
C ILE A 125 0.56 8.02 30.29
N ARG A 126 1.80 7.93 29.79
CA ARG A 126 3.00 7.83 30.63
C ARG A 126 3.24 9.08 31.46
N GLN A 127 2.99 10.25 30.87
CA GLN A 127 3.17 11.55 31.57
C GLN A 127 2.12 11.81 32.65
N THR A 128 0.96 11.19 32.58
CA THR A 128 -0.13 11.35 33.55
C THR A 128 -0.09 10.33 34.69
N ARG A 129 0.83 9.36 34.66
CA ARG A 129 1.03 8.42 35.78
C ARG A 129 1.95 9.04 36.81
N PRO A 130 1.49 9.18 38.10
CA PRO A 130 2.29 9.69 39.20
C PRO A 130 3.50 8.79 39.50
#